data_0097fdcab7b4f33ebe6c32ec8af4ed2e
#
_entry.id   0097fdcab7b4f33ebe6c32ec8af4ed2e
#
_cell.length_a   1.000
_cell.length_b   1.000
_cell.length_c   1.000
_cell.angle_alpha   90.00
_cell.angle_beta   90.00
_cell.angle_gamma   90.00
#
_symmetry.space_group_name_H-M   'P 1'
#
loop_
_entity.id
_entity.type
_entity.pdbx_description
1 polymer ?
#
loop_
_entity_poly.entity_id
_entity_poly.type
_entity_poly.pdbx_seq_one_letter_code
_entity_poly.pdbx_strand_id
1 'polypeptide(L)'
;MRALIVEDEFLSRKVLRSFLMTLFEVDIVVNGREAVEAFKLGHEENSPYDLILMDIMMPEVDGIEALKKIRELEDQLTLRPRAKVIMTTALDDPQTVLKSFYDGEASGYIVKPVSRESLYKELEKLELLKK
;
A
#
# COMPACT_ATOMS: atom_id res chain seq x y z
N MET A 1 13.98 -5.84 -0.49
CA MET A 1 12.68 -5.28 -0.98
C MET A 1 12.30 -4.06 -0.15
N ARG A 2 11.61 -3.13 -0.75
CA ARG A 2 11.15 -1.90 -0.06
C ARG A 2 9.64 -1.86 0.05
N ALA A 3 9.16 -1.40 1.21
CA ALA A 3 7.73 -1.23 1.47
C ALA A 3 7.43 0.20 1.89
N LEU A 4 6.28 0.71 1.46
CA LEU A 4 5.78 2.02 1.86
C LEU A 4 4.50 1.81 2.67
N ILE A 5 4.46 2.37 3.87
CA ILE A 5 3.26 2.37 4.71
C ILE A 5 2.62 3.75 4.60
N VAL A 6 1.35 3.79 4.22
CA VAL A 6 0.57 5.03 4.11
C VAL A 6 -0.55 4.96 5.13
N GLU A 7 -0.38 5.66 6.24
CA GLU A 7 -1.28 5.58 7.39
C GLU A 7 -1.20 6.87 8.21
N ASP A 8 -2.33 7.47 8.50
CA ASP A 8 -2.37 8.74 9.24
C ASP A 8 -2.40 8.57 10.77
N GLU A 9 -2.68 7.37 11.27
CA GLU A 9 -2.81 7.13 12.70
C GLU A 9 -1.49 6.60 13.28
N PHE A 10 -0.99 7.27 14.32
CA PHE A 10 0.35 7.05 14.87
C PHE A 10 0.60 5.61 15.34
N LEU A 11 -0.35 5.06 16.13
CA LEU A 11 -0.16 3.70 16.66
C LEU A 11 -0.21 2.65 15.56
N SER A 12 -1.10 2.84 14.58
CA SER A 12 -1.18 1.95 13.44
C SER A 12 0.12 1.92 12.66
N ARG A 13 0.74 3.12 12.45
CA ARG A 13 2.04 3.19 11.78
C ARG A 13 3.10 2.35 12.50
N LYS A 14 3.17 2.47 13.82
CA LYS A 14 4.15 1.73 14.62
C LYS A 14 3.94 0.22 14.52
N VAL A 15 2.69 -0.22 14.62
CA VAL A 15 2.35 -1.64 14.56
C VAL A 15 2.70 -2.21 13.19
N LEU A 16 2.27 -1.54 12.12
CA LEU A 16 2.52 -2.01 10.75
C LEU A 16 4.02 -2.05 10.44
N ARG A 17 4.74 -1.03 10.88
CA ARG A 17 6.19 -1.01 10.71
C ARG A 17 6.85 -2.20 11.41
N SER A 18 6.41 -2.51 12.64
CA SER A 18 6.98 -3.62 13.38
C SER A 18 6.78 -4.97 12.67
N PHE A 19 5.67 -5.12 11.93
CA PHE A 19 5.39 -6.35 11.18
C PHE A 19 6.26 -6.45 9.92
N LEU A 20 6.60 -5.34 9.30
CA LEU A 20 7.27 -5.34 8.00
C LEU A 20 8.78 -5.14 8.07
N MET A 21 9.30 -4.56 9.14
CA MET A 21 10.70 -4.13 9.21
C MET A 21 11.72 -5.26 9.14
N THR A 22 11.31 -6.50 9.43
CA THR A 22 12.21 -7.65 9.31
C THR A 22 12.27 -8.20 7.90
N LEU A 23 11.32 -7.81 7.03
CA LEU A 23 11.20 -8.33 5.67
C LEU A 23 11.52 -7.29 4.60
N PHE A 24 11.36 -6.02 4.92
CA PHE A 24 11.48 -4.91 3.98
C PHE A 24 12.24 -3.75 4.59
N GLU A 25 12.84 -2.93 3.74
CA GLU A 25 13.18 -1.56 4.12
C GLU A 25 11.89 -0.77 4.06
N VAL A 26 11.51 -0.15 5.18
CA VAL A 26 10.19 0.46 5.35
C VAL A 26 10.30 1.98 5.41
N ASP A 27 9.54 2.65 4.54
CA ASP A 27 9.30 4.09 4.64
C ASP A 27 7.84 4.31 5.02
N ILE A 28 7.55 5.42 5.66
CA ILE A 28 6.20 5.75 6.16
C ILE A 28 5.83 7.14 5.71
N VAL A 29 4.62 7.28 5.16
CA VAL A 29 4.01 8.57 4.87
C VAL A 29 2.61 8.61 5.49
N VAL A 30 2.02 9.78 5.59
CA VAL A 30 0.81 9.98 6.40
C VAL A 30 -0.46 10.29 5.61
N ASN A 31 -0.35 10.50 4.31
CA ASN A 31 -1.53 10.75 3.47
C ASN A 31 -1.29 10.31 2.02
N GLY A 32 -2.35 10.36 1.22
CA GLY A 32 -2.29 9.89 -0.16
C GLY A 32 -1.40 10.74 -1.06
N ARG A 33 -1.33 12.04 -0.83
CA ARG A 33 -0.47 12.93 -1.62
C ARG A 33 1.00 12.56 -1.42
N GLU A 34 1.40 12.36 -0.16
CA GLU A 34 2.75 11.93 0.16
C GLU A 34 3.07 10.55 -0.43
N ALA A 35 2.07 9.67 -0.47
CA ALA A 35 2.24 8.35 -1.06
C ALA A 35 2.60 8.43 -2.55
N VAL A 36 1.90 9.27 -3.30
CA VAL A 36 2.17 9.47 -4.72
C VAL A 36 3.57 10.07 -4.93
N GLU A 37 3.92 11.06 -4.13
CA GLU A 37 5.25 11.69 -4.19
C GLU A 37 6.37 10.69 -3.87
N ALA A 38 6.18 9.89 -2.83
CA ALA A 38 7.16 8.86 -2.46
C ALA A 38 7.31 7.80 -3.56
N PHE A 39 6.20 7.41 -4.18
CA PHE A 39 6.22 6.46 -5.28
C PHE A 39 7.06 6.98 -6.46
N LYS A 40 6.83 8.24 -6.87
CA LYS A 40 7.60 8.87 -7.93
C LYS A 40 9.09 8.93 -7.59
N LEU A 41 9.39 9.40 -6.38
CA LEU A 41 10.77 9.56 -5.94
C LEU A 41 11.51 8.22 -5.93
N GLY A 42 10.84 7.15 -5.49
CA GLY A 42 11.44 5.82 -5.50
C GLY A 42 11.89 5.40 -6.89
N HIS A 43 11.05 5.63 -7.89
CA HIS A 43 11.40 5.30 -9.28
C HIS A 43 12.51 6.22 -9.82
N GLU A 44 12.47 7.51 -9.50
CA GLU A 44 13.51 8.44 -9.93
C GLU A 44 14.88 8.07 -9.37
N GLU A 45 14.91 7.52 -8.17
CA GLU A 45 16.15 7.13 -7.50
C GLU A 45 16.54 5.67 -7.77
N ASN A 46 15.86 5.00 -8.68
CA ASN A 46 16.06 3.57 -8.99
C ASN A 46 15.90 2.67 -7.77
N SER A 47 14.98 3.05 -6.89
CA SER A 47 14.71 2.34 -5.64
C SER A 47 13.20 2.24 -5.43
N PRO A 48 12.47 1.57 -6.35
CA PRO A 48 11.01 1.52 -6.31
C PRO A 48 10.51 0.68 -5.14
N TYR A 49 9.26 0.94 -4.75
CA TYR A 49 8.58 0.13 -3.73
C TYR A 49 8.02 -1.14 -4.34
N ASP A 50 8.25 -2.25 -3.68
CA ASP A 50 7.69 -3.55 -4.06
C ASP A 50 6.28 -3.71 -3.48
N LEU A 51 6.06 -3.14 -2.29
CA LEU A 51 4.80 -3.20 -1.55
C LEU A 51 4.40 -1.80 -1.09
N ILE A 52 3.12 -1.48 -1.25
CA ILE A 52 2.51 -0.30 -0.63
C ILE A 52 1.33 -0.78 0.21
N LEU A 53 1.36 -0.48 1.49
CA LEU A 53 0.29 -0.79 2.42
C LEU A 53 -0.44 0.52 2.69
N MET A 54 -1.66 0.67 2.17
CA MET A 54 -2.34 1.95 2.10
C MET A 54 -3.71 1.94 2.78
N ASP A 55 -3.89 2.84 3.75
CA ASP A 55 -5.19 3.07 4.37
C ASP A 55 -6.14 3.72 3.37
N ILE A 56 -7.37 3.24 3.30
CA ILE A 56 -8.40 3.83 2.43
C ILE A 56 -8.85 5.17 2.97
N MET A 57 -9.09 5.28 4.28
CA MET A 57 -9.67 6.47 4.90
C MET A 57 -8.58 7.39 5.44
N MET A 58 -8.21 8.39 4.65
CA MET A 58 -7.21 9.38 5.03
C MET A 58 -7.67 10.78 4.64
N PRO A 59 -7.22 11.83 5.35
CA PRO A 59 -7.51 13.20 4.95
C PRO A 59 -6.80 13.58 3.65
N GLU A 60 -7.26 14.64 3.01
CA GLU A 60 -6.79 15.18 1.74
C GLU A 60 -7.06 14.23 0.58
N VAL A 61 -6.05 13.51 0.11
CA VAL A 61 -6.20 12.51 -0.95
C VAL A 61 -6.39 11.15 -0.29
N ASP A 62 -7.57 10.53 -0.46
CA ASP A 62 -7.83 9.22 0.13
C ASP A 62 -7.04 8.11 -0.57
N GLY A 63 -7.05 6.92 0.05
CA GLY A 63 -6.24 5.81 -0.44
C GLY A 63 -6.63 5.32 -1.83
N ILE A 64 -7.91 5.35 -2.18
CA ILE A 64 -8.36 4.92 -3.51
C ILE A 64 -7.88 5.89 -4.58
N GLU A 65 -8.00 7.18 -4.32
CA GLU A 65 -7.54 8.19 -5.25
C GLU A 65 -6.02 8.14 -5.44
N ALA A 66 -5.28 7.95 -4.33
CA ALA A 66 -3.83 7.78 -4.41
C ALA A 66 -3.46 6.54 -5.23
N LEU A 67 -4.16 5.44 -5.01
CA LEU A 67 -3.94 4.20 -5.76
C LEU A 67 -4.14 4.42 -7.26
N LYS A 68 -5.21 5.10 -7.64
CA LYS A 68 -5.47 5.42 -9.05
C LYS A 68 -4.32 6.20 -9.68
N LYS A 69 -3.83 7.20 -8.97
CA LYS A 69 -2.71 8.02 -9.44
C LYS A 69 -1.43 7.19 -9.60
N ILE A 70 -1.17 6.30 -8.66
CA ILE A 70 -0.01 5.41 -8.75
C ILE A 70 -0.12 4.50 -9.98
N ARG A 71 -1.30 3.91 -10.22
CA ARG A 71 -1.52 3.05 -11.39
C ARG A 71 -1.39 3.82 -12.70
N GLU A 72 -1.90 5.07 -12.75
CA GLU A 72 -1.73 5.94 -13.91
C GLU A 72 -0.25 6.19 -14.20
N LEU A 73 0.55 6.47 -13.18
CA LEU A 73 1.99 6.68 -13.35
C LEU A 73 2.69 5.43 -13.86
N GLU A 74 2.33 4.27 -13.34
CA GLU A 74 2.89 3.00 -13.81
C GLU A 74 2.62 2.79 -15.30
N ASP A 75 1.40 3.10 -15.74
CA ASP A 75 1.02 2.94 -17.13
C ASP A 75 1.67 3.99 -18.03
N GLN A 76 1.63 5.25 -17.62
CA GLN A 76 2.21 6.34 -18.42
C GLN A 76 3.71 6.21 -18.61
N LEU A 77 4.42 5.77 -17.58
CA LEU A 77 5.87 5.65 -17.60
C LEU A 77 6.34 4.21 -17.88
N THR A 78 5.43 3.32 -18.14
CA THR A 78 5.70 1.90 -18.39
C THR A 78 6.58 1.28 -17.30
N LEU A 79 6.18 1.51 -16.04
CA LEU A 79 6.92 1.00 -14.88
C LEU A 79 6.53 -0.46 -14.62
N ARG A 80 7.50 -1.35 -14.70
CA ARG A 80 7.29 -2.79 -14.49
C ARG A 80 8.47 -3.38 -13.71
N PRO A 81 8.23 -4.35 -12.79
CA PRO A 81 6.90 -4.81 -12.40
C PRO A 81 6.12 -3.73 -11.64
N ARG A 82 4.81 -3.84 -11.64
CA ARG A 82 3.95 -2.92 -10.89
C ARG A 82 4.09 -3.18 -9.39
N ALA A 83 3.95 -2.12 -8.58
CA ALA A 83 3.96 -2.28 -7.13
C ALA A 83 2.74 -3.07 -6.66
N LYS A 84 2.92 -3.94 -5.69
CA LYS A 84 1.80 -4.61 -5.03
C LYS A 84 1.21 -3.64 -4.01
N VAL A 85 -0.09 -3.39 -4.09
CA VAL A 85 -0.78 -2.45 -3.19
C VAL A 85 -1.85 -3.19 -2.41
N ILE A 86 -1.69 -3.25 -1.09
CA ILE A 86 -2.68 -3.82 -0.18
C ILE A 86 -3.40 -2.66 0.48
N MET A 87 -4.72 -2.59 0.32
CA MET A 87 -5.52 -1.56 0.97
C MET A 87 -5.91 -2.03 2.37
N THR A 88 -5.86 -1.12 3.34
CA THR A 88 -6.37 -1.41 4.68
C THR A 88 -7.61 -0.57 4.93
N THR A 89 -8.61 -1.16 5.56
CA THR A 89 -9.89 -0.50 5.81
C THR A 89 -10.41 -0.86 7.20
N ALA A 90 -10.96 0.14 7.91
CA ALA A 90 -11.57 -0.08 9.22
C ALA A 90 -13.00 -0.64 9.09
N LEU A 91 -13.58 -0.54 7.89
CA LEU A 91 -14.95 -0.96 7.64
C LEU A 91 -14.97 -2.08 6.62
N ASP A 92 -15.77 -3.11 6.90
CA ASP A 92 -16.03 -4.15 5.94
C ASP A 92 -17.13 -3.62 4.99
N ASP A 93 -16.74 -2.73 4.10
CA ASP A 93 -17.63 -2.11 3.13
C ASP A 93 -17.37 -2.72 1.75
N PRO A 94 -18.24 -3.64 1.31
CA PRO A 94 -18.02 -4.32 0.03
C PRO A 94 -17.90 -3.38 -1.17
N GLN A 95 -18.65 -2.28 -1.17
CA GLN A 95 -18.60 -1.34 -2.29
C GLN A 95 -17.25 -0.63 -2.37
N THR A 96 -16.73 -0.18 -1.24
CA THR A 96 -15.41 0.47 -1.20
C THR A 96 -14.30 -0.50 -1.58
N VAL A 97 -14.36 -1.74 -1.09
CA VAL A 97 -13.39 -2.77 -1.44
C VAL A 97 -13.43 -3.06 -2.94
N LEU A 98 -14.63 -3.27 -3.51
CA LEU A 98 -14.78 -3.51 -4.94
C LEU A 98 -14.25 -2.35 -5.77
N LYS A 99 -14.52 -1.12 -5.34
CA LYS A 99 -14.03 0.07 -6.03
C LYS A 99 -12.51 0.11 -6.06
N SER A 100 -11.83 -0.29 -4.97
CA SER A 100 -10.38 -0.32 -4.95
C SER A 100 -9.79 -1.33 -5.94
N PHE A 101 -10.48 -2.46 -6.17
CA PHE A 101 -10.04 -3.45 -7.15
C PHE A 101 -10.34 -3.03 -8.58
N TYR A 102 -11.57 -2.55 -8.86
CA TYR A 102 -11.97 -2.21 -10.23
C TYR A 102 -11.38 -0.89 -10.70
N ASP A 103 -11.47 0.16 -9.89
CA ASP A 103 -11.02 1.48 -10.28
C ASP A 103 -9.53 1.69 -10.04
N GLY A 104 -9.01 1.16 -8.94
CA GLY A 104 -7.63 1.38 -8.52
C GLY A 104 -6.69 0.23 -8.80
N GLU A 105 -7.21 -0.95 -9.17
CA GLU A 105 -6.38 -2.14 -9.43
C GLU A 105 -5.52 -2.50 -8.21
N ALA A 106 -6.16 -2.56 -7.03
CA ALA A 106 -5.49 -3.00 -5.80
C ALA A 106 -5.08 -4.46 -5.92
N SER A 107 -3.98 -4.82 -5.26
CA SER A 107 -3.50 -6.21 -5.24
C SER A 107 -4.20 -7.05 -4.17
N GLY A 108 -4.64 -6.41 -3.10
CA GLY A 108 -5.34 -7.08 -2.02
C GLY A 108 -5.91 -6.08 -1.03
N TYR A 109 -6.58 -6.58 0.01
CA TYR A 109 -7.06 -5.74 1.09
C TYR A 109 -7.04 -6.49 2.40
N ILE A 110 -7.00 -5.74 3.51
CA ILE A 110 -7.08 -6.29 4.88
C ILE A 110 -7.99 -5.39 5.68
N VAL A 111 -8.94 -5.99 6.42
CA VAL A 111 -9.81 -5.25 7.34
C VAL A 111 -9.05 -5.02 8.65
N LYS A 112 -9.08 -3.79 9.15
CA LYS A 112 -8.45 -3.46 10.43
C LYS A 112 -9.22 -4.08 11.59
N PRO A 113 -8.54 -4.44 12.69
CA PRO A 113 -7.11 -4.26 12.95
C PRO A 113 -6.26 -5.27 12.18
N VAL A 114 -5.16 -4.80 11.63
CA VAL A 114 -4.23 -5.66 10.88
C VAL A 114 -3.43 -6.49 11.87
N SER A 115 -3.48 -7.81 11.73
CA SER A 115 -2.64 -8.70 12.50
C SER A 115 -1.43 -9.13 11.67
N ARG A 116 -0.37 -9.55 12.35
CA ARG A 116 0.79 -10.10 11.64
C ARG A 116 0.37 -11.27 10.75
N GLU A 117 -0.49 -12.15 11.29
CA GLU A 117 -0.95 -13.32 10.56
C GLU A 117 -1.71 -12.94 9.28
N SER A 118 -2.67 -12.02 9.37
CA SER A 118 -3.46 -11.61 8.20
C SER A 118 -2.58 -10.93 7.16
N LEU A 119 -1.63 -10.10 7.59
CA LEU A 119 -0.71 -9.44 6.68
C LEU A 119 0.21 -10.44 5.99
N TYR A 120 0.79 -11.36 6.73
CA TYR A 120 1.70 -12.34 6.16
C TYR A 120 1.00 -13.27 5.16
N LYS A 121 -0.27 -13.62 5.42
CA LYS A 121 -1.06 -14.41 4.47
C LYS A 121 -1.22 -13.66 3.13
N GLU A 122 -1.50 -12.36 3.18
CA GLU A 122 -1.60 -11.56 1.95
C GLU A 122 -0.26 -11.46 1.24
N LEU A 123 0.83 -11.30 1.98
CA LEU A 123 2.16 -11.26 1.38
C LEU A 123 2.52 -12.57 0.68
N GLU A 124 2.13 -13.70 1.27
CA GLU A 124 2.34 -15.00 0.64
C GLU A 124 1.55 -15.12 -0.66
N LYS A 125 0.28 -14.69 -0.67
CA LYS A 125 -0.56 -14.72 -1.87
C LYS A 125 0.05 -13.88 -3.00
N LEU A 126 0.69 -12.78 -2.66
CA LEU A 126 1.29 -11.86 -3.62
C LEU A 126 2.74 -12.23 -3.96
N GLU A 127 3.21 -13.35 -3.43
CA GLU A 127 4.57 -13.85 -3.65
C GLU A 127 5.66 -12.90 -3.15
N LEU A 128 5.33 -12.08 -2.13
CA LEU A 128 6.28 -11.20 -1.48
C LEU A 128 6.90 -11.84 -0.23
N LEU A 129 6.38 -12.98 0.18
CA LEU A 129 6.87 -13.74 1.33
C LEU A 129 6.76 -15.22 1.00
N LYS A 130 7.85 -15.93 1.13
CA LYS A 130 7.87 -17.39 0.93
C LYS A 130 7.40 -18.08 2.20
N LYS A 131 6.71 -19.19 2.05
CA LYS A 131 6.33 -20.04 3.19
C LYS A 131 7.56 -20.64 3.85
#